data_db2850b61b423c5033491c21aa5a764b
#
_entry.id   db2850b61b423c5033491c21aa5a764b
#
_cell.length_a   1.000
_cell.length_b   1.000
_cell.length_c   1.000
_cell.angle_alpha   90.00
_cell.angle_beta   90.00
_cell.angle_gamma   90.00
#
_symmetry.space_group_name_H-M   'P 1'
#
loop_
_entity.id
_entity.type
_entity.pdbx_description
1 polymer ?
#
loop_
_entity_poly.entity_id
_entity_poly.type
_entity_poly.pdbx_seq_one_letter_code
_entity_poly.pdbx_strand_id
1 'polypeptide(L)'
;MDLRNELQPIFDLYGVDLIINGHKHAYERTNPVTFNDVITDNENCSYDDPNGQIYLTVGTGGHSHSQFKQKQPWSIIQNHNDYGFLNIKLLNDGKTLYGEFVSNTGKVMDAFQINLNDNSNKNLEDEN
;
A
#
# COMPACT_ATOMS: atom_id res chain seq x y z
N MET A 1 2.17 17.88 -15.05
CA MET A 1 1.06 17.50 -14.15
C MET A 1 1.63 16.68 -13.02
N ASP A 2 1.43 17.08 -11.79
CA ASP A 2 1.81 16.30 -10.63
C ASP A 2 0.58 15.51 -10.16
N LEU A 3 0.51 14.24 -10.54
CA LEU A 3 -0.60 13.34 -10.20
C LEU A 3 -0.86 13.25 -8.69
N ARG A 4 0.18 13.40 -7.89
CA ARG A 4 0.03 13.40 -6.44
C ARG A 4 -0.85 14.55 -5.97
N ASN A 5 -0.60 15.76 -6.45
CA ASN A 5 -1.36 16.94 -6.04
C ASN A 5 -2.83 16.88 -6.47
N GLU A 6 -3.13 16.15 -7.53
CA GLU A 6 -4.49 16.02 -8.04
C GLU A 6 -5.25 14.84 -7.42
N LEU A 7 -4.58 13.69 -7.28
CA LEU A 7 -5.24 12.45 -6.87
C LEU A 7 -5.26 12.24 -5.37
N GLN A 8 -4.20 12.60 -4.65
CA GLN A 8 -4.12 12.30 -3.22
C GLN A 8 -5.20 12.98 -2.39
N PRO A 9 -5.58 14.25 -2.64
CA PRO A 9 -6.73 14.84 -1.94
C PRO A 9 -8.05 14.10 -2.18
N ILE A 10 -8.21 13.51 -3.36
CA ILE A 10 -9.39 12.68 -3.68
C ILE A 10 -9.34 11.37 -2.90
N PHE A 11 -8.18 10.73 -2.82
CA PHE A 11 -8.01 9.52 -2.04
C PHE A 11 -8.27 9.75 -0.55
N ASP A 12 -7.81 10.89 -0.01
CA ASP A 12 -8.10 11.29 1.37
C ASP A 12 -9.60 11.50 1.60
N LEU A 13 -10.27 12.19 0.66
CA LEU A 13 -11.70 12.49 0.75
C LEU A 13 -12.56 11.22 0.78
N TYR A 14 -12.22 10.24 -0.05
CA TYR A 14 -13.00 9.00 -0.19
C TYR A 14 -12.48 7.85 0.67
N GLY A 15 -11.47 8.06 1.49
CA GLY A 15 -10.94 7.04 2.40
C GLY A 15 -10.38 5.83 1.67
N VAL A 16 -9.64 6.03 0.59
CA VAL A 16 -8.96 4.95 -0.12
C VAL A 16 -7.87 4.36 0.77
N ASP A 17 -7.84 3.03 0.92
CA ASP A 17 -6.90 2.36 1.82
C ASP A 17 -5.60 1.94 1.13
N LEU A 18 -5.68 1.52 -0.13
CA LEU A 18 -4.56 0.92 -0.84
C LEU A 18 -4.49 1.41 -2.27
N ILE A 19 -3.29 1.79 -2.70
CA ILE A 19 -3.01 2.20 -4.08
C ILE A 19 -1.88 1.33 -4.60
N ILE A 20 -2.11 0.66 -5.72
CA ILE A 20 -1.15 -0.21 -6.36
C ILE A 20 -0.75 0.41 -7.70
N ASN A 21 0.53 0.57 -7.92
CA ASN A 21 1.08 1.06 -9.18
C ASN A 21 2.29 0.23 -9.63
N GLY A 22 2.69 0.45 -10.86
CA GLY A 22 3.86 -0.18 -11.46
C GLY A 22 4.88 0.85 -11.91
N HIS A 23 5.40 0.69 -13.12
CA HIS A 23 6.38 1.54 -13.81
C HIS A 23 7.80 1.43 -13.24
N LYS A 24 8.01 1.61 -11.96
CA LYS A 24 9.31 1.32 -11.33
C LYS A 24 9.50 -0.19 -11.20
N HIS A 25 10.58 -0.72 -11.73
CA HIS A 25 10.85 -2.17 -11.77
C HIS A 25 11.42 -2.65 -10.43
N ALA A 26 10.59 -2.55 -9.40
CA ALA A 26 10.93 -2.90 -8.04
C ALA A 26 9.64 -3.12 -7.23
N TYR A 27 9.79 -3.60 -6.00
CA TYR A 27 8.71 -3.64 -5.02
C TYR A 27 8.96 -2.62 -3.92
N GLU A 28 7.95 -1.86 -3.56
CA GLU A 28 7.99 -0.92 -2.44
C GLU A 28 6.63 -0.87 -1.74
N ARG A 29 6.65 -0.88 -0.41
CA ARG A 29 5.48 -0.61 0.42
C ARG A 29 5.75 0.56 1.36
N THR A 30 4.79 1.48 1.45
CA THR A 30 4.89 2.66 2.29
C THR A 30 4.13 2.52 3.60
N ASN A 31 4.42 3.41 4.54
CA ASN A 31 3.50 3.73 5.63
C ASN A 31 2.22 4.34 5.07
N PRO A 32 1.11 4.38 5.84
CA PRO A 32 -0.05 5.17 5.46
C PRO A 32 0.34 6.64 5.26
N VAL A 33 -0.09 7.21 4.15
CA VAL A 33 0.24 8.58 3.74
C VAL A 33 -1.04 9.34 3.43
N THR A 34 -1.19 10.53 3.99
CA THR A 34 -2.15 11.54 3.54
C THR A 34 -1.45 12.57 2.67
N PHE A 35 -2.20 13.52 2.11
CA PHE A 35 -1.64 14.51 1.18
C PHE A 35 -0.45 15.29 1.77
N ASN A 36 -0.49 15.60 3.05
CA ASN A 36 0.51 16.42 3.72
C ASN A 36 1.27 15.71 4.85
N ASP A 37 1.02 14.43 5.08
CA ASP A 37 1.58 13.75 6.24
C ASP A 37 1.88 12.27 5.98
N VAL A 38 2.86 11.76 6.71
CA VAL A 38 3.19 10.34 6.76
C VAL A 38 2.87 9.82 8.16
N ILE A 39 1.98 8.84 8.24
CA ILE A 39 1.61 8.23 9.51
C ILE A 39 2.68 7.17 9.85
N THR A 40 3.59 7.54 10.73
CA THR A 40 4.78 6.72 11.05
C THR A 40 4.61 5.78 12.24
N ASP A 41 3.42 5.73 12.85
CA ASP A 41 3.21 5.07 14.13
C ASP A 41 3.24 3.53 14.06
N ASN A 42 3.36 2.95 12.89
CA ASN A 42 3.32 1.51 12.71
C ASN A 42 4.45 1.01 11.81
N GLU A 43 5.55 0.64 12.42
CA GLU A 43 6.55 -0.21 11.77
C GLU A 43 6.03 -1.65 11.57
N ASN A 44 4.76 -1.88 11.87
CA ASN A 44 4.11 -3.17 11.84
C ASN A 44 3.56 -3.48 10.44
N CYS A 45 3.39 -4.75 10.17
CA CYS A 45 2.75 -5.25 8.95
C CYS A 45 1.23 -5.32 9.08
N SER A 46 0.64 -4.77 10.13
CA SER A 46 -0.80 -4.76 10.38
C SER A 46 -1.27 -3.34 10.65
N TYR A 47 -2.26 -2.90 9.89
CA TYR A 47 -2.82 -1.55 9.97
C TYR A 47 -4.29 -1.63 10.34
N ASP A 48 -4.65 -1.08 11.50
CA ASP A 48 -6.03 -1.07 12.00
C ASP A 48 -6.64 0.31 11.70
N ASP A 49 -7.66 0.35 10.83
CA ASP A 49 -8.30 1.58 10.34
C ASP A 49 -7.29 2.68 10.00
N PRO A 50 -6.35 2.44 9.10
CA PRO A 50 -5.29 3.40 8.84
C PRO A 50 -5.86 4.72 8.31
N ASN A 51 -5.41 5.82 8.89
CA ASN A 51 -5.75 7.16 8.41
C ASN A 51 -4.74 7.57 7.35
N GLY A 52 -5.02 7.22 6.11
CA GLY A 52 -4.15 7.46 4.97
C GLY A 52 -4.07 6.24 4.05
N GLN A 53 -3.41 6.40 2.92
CA GLN A 53 -3.26 5.36 1.91
C GLN A 53 -1.92 4.67 2.02
N ILE A 54 -1.92 3.36 1.86
CA ILE A 54 -0.70 2.58 1.67
C ILE A 54 -0.44 2.49 0.17
N TYR A 55 0.75 2.89 -0.25
CA TYR A 55 1.18 2.79 -1.64
C TYR A 55 2.05 1.57 -1.84
N LEU A 56 1.69 0.76 -2.82
CA LEU A 56 2.49 -0.36 -3.29
C LEU A 56 2.98 -0.10 -4.71
N THR A 57 4.27 -0.17 -4.90
CA THR A 57 4.87 -0.26 -6.22
C THR A 57 5.17 -1.72 -6.51
N VAL A 58 4.63 -2.27 -7.58
CA VAL A 58 4.80 -3.68 -7.96
C VAL A 58 5.16 -3.75 -9.44
N GLY A 59 6.41 -3.50 -9.76
CA GLY A 59 6.94 -3.55 -11.12
C GLY A 59 7.91 -4.71 -11.37
N THR A 60 7.69 -5.84 -10.73
CA THR A 60 8.65 -6.96 -10.65
C THR A 60 8.33 -8.14 -11.55
N GLY A 61 7.51 -7.92 -12.59
CA GLY A 61 6.99 -9.00 -13.44
C GLY A 61 7.96 -9.57 -14.47
N GLY A 62 9.21 -9.08 -14.57
CA GLY A 62 10.20 -9.69 -15.46
C GLY A 62 11.14 -8.75 -16.18
N HIS A 63 10.92 -7.44 -16.15
CA HIS A 63 11.89 -6.47 -16.68
C HIS A 63 13.07 -6.28 -15.72
N SER A 64 14.22 -5.82 -16.24
CA SER A 64 15.39 -5.54 -15.40
C SER A 64 15.06 -4.60 -14.24
N HIS A 65 15.61 -4.91 -13.06
CA HIS A 65 15.30 -4.16 -11.83
C HIS A 65 15.77 -2.70 -11.88
N SER A 66 14.92 -1.81 -11.35
CA SER A 66 15.28 -0.43 -11.04
C SER A 66 16.03 -0.36 -9.71
N GLN A 67 16.97 0.57 -9.61
CA GLN A 67 17.67 0.82 -8.36
C GLN A 67 16.96 1.89 -7.54
N PHE A 68 16.91 1.72 -6.23
CA PHE A 68 16.51 2.79 -5.31
C PHE A 68 17.72 3.68 -5.05
N LYS A 69 17.56 4.99 -5.22
CA LYS A 69 18.63 5.96 -4.93
C LYS A 69 18.74 6.24 -3.44
N GLN A 70 17.61 6.42 -2.78
CA GLN A 70 17.53 6.72 -1.35
C GLN A 70 16.22 6.22 -0.79
N LYS A 71 16.25 5.66 0.41
CA LYS A 71 15.02 5.28 1.12
C LYS A 71 14.33 6.54 1.64
N GLN A 72 13.10 6.75 1.22
CA GLN A 72 12.29 7.88 1.64
C GLN A 72 11.70 7.64 3.04
N PRO A 73 11.34 8.71 3.80
CA PRO A 73 10.78 8.56 5.14
C PRO A 73 9.49 7.76 5.21
N TRP A 74 8.70 7.76 4.14
CA TRP A 74 7.44 7.01 4.05
C TRP A 74 7.62 5.55 3.68
N SER A 75 8.79 5.12 3.25
CA SER A 75 9.04 3.76 2.78
C SER A 75 9.32 2.81 3.93
N ILE A 76 8.56 1.71 4.00
CA ILE A 76 8.81 0.64 4.97
C ILE A 76 9.76 -0.39 4.38
N ILE A 77 9.43 -0.91 3.20
CA ILE A 77 10.20 -1.96 2.56
C ILE A 77 10.46 -1.62 1.10
N GLN A 78 11.67 -1.89 0.65
CA GLN A 78 12.10 -1.77 -0.73
C GLN A 78 12.83 -3.03 -1.15
N ASN A 79 12.43 -3.60 -2.28
CA ASN A 79 13.05 -4.78 -2.85
C ASN A 79 13.24 -4.58 -4.36
N HIS A 80 14.49 -4.55 -4.80
CA HIS A 80 14.87 -4.44 -6.21
C HIS A 80 15.68 -5.65 -6.69
N ASN A 81 15.63 -6.75 -5.94
CA ASN A 81 16.42 -7.96 -6.22
C ASN A 81 15.58 -9.14 -6.69
N ASP A 82 14.29 -9.17 -6.33
CA ASP A 82 13.44 -10.32 -6.61
C ASP A 82 12.41 -10.00 -7.68
N TYR A 83 12.21 -10.92 -8.60
CA TYR A 83 11.01 -10.98 -9.44
C TYR A 83 9.89 -11.63 -8.66
N GLY A 84 8.67 -11.22 -8.91
CA GLY A 84 7.54 -11.78 -8.20
C GLY A 84 6.23 -11.08 -8.51
N PHE A 85 5.24 -11.36 -7.69
CA PHE A 85 3.89 -10.83 -7.83
C PHE A 85 3.28 -10.52 -6.46
N LEU A 86 2.30 -9.64 -6.48
CA LEU A 86 1.48 -9.33 -5.32
C LEU A 86 0.24 -10.22 -5.32
N ASN A 87 0.03 -10.93 -4.22
CA ASN A 87 -1.19 -11.69 -3.96
C ASN A 87 -2.02 -10.98 -2.91
N ILE A 88 -3.30 -10.72 -3.22
CA ILE A 88 -4.23 -10.02 -2.32
C ILE A 88 -5.42 -10.91 -2.04
N LYS A 89 -5.80 -11.00 -0.77
CA LYS A 89 -6.98 -11.72 -0.29
C LYS A 89 -7.86 -10.79 0.54
N LEU A 90 -9.16 -10.85 0.26
CA LEU A 90 -10.15 -10.22 1.13
C LEU A 90 -10.72 -11.27 2.06
N LEU A 91 -10.62 -11.02 3.35
CA LEU A 91 -11.03 -11.91 4.44
C LEU A 91 -12.06 -11.22 5.32
N ASN A 92 -12.74 -11.99 6.19
CA ASN A 92 -13.69 -11.47 7.18
C ASN A 92 -14.77 -10.58 6.57
N ASP A 93 -15.45 -11.07 5.53
CA ASP A 93 -16.49 -10.33 4.80
C ASP A 93 -16.02 -8.97 4.23
N GLY A 94 -14.75 -8.92 3.77
CA GLY A 94 -14.15 -7.72 3.20
C GLY A 94 -13.58 -6.74 4.23
N LYS A 95 -13.59 -7.08 5.52
CA LYS A 95 -13.05 -6.21 6.57
C LYS A 95 -11.54 -6.31 6.75
N THR A 96 -10.93 -7.37 6.22
CA THR A 96 -9.48 -7.56 6.24
C THR A 96 -8.97 -7.74 4.82
N LEU A 97 -8.04 -6.89 4.43
CA LEU A 97 -7.27 -7.06 3.20
C LEU A 97 -5.89 -7.58 3.59
N TYR A 98 -5.56 -8.76 3.13
CA TYR A 98 -4.24 -9.36 3.31
C TYR A 98 -3.47 -9.31 1.99
N GLY A 99 -2.24 -8.82 2.04
CA GLY A 99 -1.36 -8.76 0.88
C GLY A 99 -0.02 -9.41 1.15
N GLU A 100 0.54 -10.07 0.14
CA GLU A 100 1.88 -10.61 0.21
C GLU A 100 2.60 -10.47 -1.14
N PHE A 101 3.87 -10.11 -1.09
CA PHE A 101 4.75 -10.13 -2.24
C PHE A 101 5.50 -11.47 -2.27
N VAL A 102 5.22 -12.25 -3.30
CA VAL A 102 5.77 -13.60 -3.47
C VAL A 102 6.79 -13.59 -4.60
N SER A 103 8.01 -14.00 -4.32
CA SER A 103 9.06 -14.09 -5.32
C SER A 103 8.80 -15.24 -6.30
N ASN A 104 9.48 -15.21 -7.45
CA ASN A 104 9.42 -16.28 -8.46
C ASN A 104 9.97 -17.62 -7.96
N THR A 105 10.65 -17.64 -6.81
CA THR A 105 11.08 -18.87 -6.13
C THR A 105 10.05 -19.40 -5.14
N GLY A 106 8.90 -18.72 -4.99
CA GLY A 106 7.83 -19.09 -4.07
C GLY A 106 8.01 -18.58 -2.65
N LYS A 107 9.01 -17.74 -2.39
CA LYS A 107 9.27 -17.17 -1.07
C LYS A 107 8.44 -15.90 -0.86
N VAL A 108 7.78 -15.81 0.29
CA VAL A 108 7.11 -14.57 0.72
C VAL A 108 8.15 -13.57 1.19
N MET A 109 8.29 -12.47 0.47
CA MET A 109 9.29 -11.43 0.72
C MET A 109 8.74 -10.28 1.55
N ASP A 110 7.43 -10.04 1.51
CA ASP A 110 6.71 -9.06 2.33
C ASP A 110 5.29 -9.55 2.53
N ALA A 111 4.73 -9.28 3.71
CA ALA A 111 3.33 -9.56 4.02
C ALA A 111 2.79 -8.44 4.90
N PHE A 112 1.54 -8.05 4.65
CA PHE A 112 0.86 -7.01 5.41
C PHE A 112 -0.64 -7.25 5.42
N GLN A 113 -1.34 -6.58 6.34
CA GLN A 113 -2.81 -6.58 6.35
C GLN A 113 -3.37 -5.23 6.74
N ILE A 114 -4.53 -4.92 6.18
CA ILE A 114 -5.33 -3.74 6.52
C ILE A 114 -6.64 -4.25 7.12
N ASN A 115 -6.94 -3.81 8.34
CA ASN A 115 -8.17 -4.17 9.04
C ASN A 115 -9.08 -2.96 9.14
N LEU A 116 -10.35 -3.13 8.81
CA LEU A 116 -11.39 -2.11 8.95
C LEU A 116 -12.29 -2.47 10.15
N ASN A 117 -12.53 -1.51 11.03
CA ASN A 117 -13.47 -1.67 12.13
C ASN A 117 -14.92 -1.42 11.66
N ASP A 118 -15.90 -2.00 12.37
CA ASP A 118 -17.33 -1.87 12.04
C ASP A 118 -17.83 -0.40 12.06
N ASN A 119 -17.08 0.51 12.71
CA ASN A 119 -17.41 1.93 12.79
C ASN A 119 -16.96 2.76 11.56
N SER A 120 -16.14 2.20 10.68
CA SER A 120 -15.63 2.92 9.50
C SER A 120 -16.69 3.19 8.43
N ASN A 121 -17.82 2.48 8.46
CA ASN A 121 -18.93 2.66 7.53
C ASN A 121 -19.91 3.79 7.90
N LYS A 122 -19.74 4.45 9.05
CA LYS A 122 -20.68 5.49 9.52
C LYS A 122 -20.61 6.79 8.72
N ASN A 123 -19.54 7.01 7.98
CA ASN A 123 -19.36 8.25 7.20
C ASN A 123 -20.03 8.20 5.82
N LEU A 124 -20.54 7.05 5.38
CA LEU A 124 -21.22 6.91 4.10
C LEU A 124 -22.76 7.06 4.22
N GLU A 125 -23.31 6.95 5.42
CA GLU A 125 -24.76 7.06 5.65
C GLU A 125 -25.21 8.49 5.94
N ASP A 126 -24.31 9.40 6.33
CA ASP A 126 -24.65 10.80 6.67
C ASP A 126 -24.64 11.75 5.47
N GLU A 127 -24.31 11.30 4.26
CA GLU A 127 -24.33 12.11 3.04
C GLU A 127 -25.57 11.88 2.14
N ASN A 128 -26.59 11.16 2.62
CA ASN A 128 -27.85 10.97 1.90
C ASN A 128 -28.99 11.80 2.48
#